data_2fb7321fd842f4880d60a4a726cac30b
#
_entry.id   2fb7321fd842f4880d60a4a726cac30b
#
_cell.length_a   1.000
_cell.length_b   1.000
_cell.length_c   1.000
_cell.angle_alpha   90.00
_cell.angle_beta   90.00
_cell.angle_gamma   90.00
#
_symmetry.space_group_name_H-M   'P 1'
#
loop_
_entity.id
_entity.type
_entity.pdbx_description
1 polymer ?
#
loop_
_entity_poly.entity_id
_entity_poly.type
_entity_poly.pdbx_seq_one_letter_code
_entity_poly.pdbx_strand_id
1 'polypeptide(L)'
;SASYAQVSFKSAYLRAHYPAEFLAAVISNQGGYYSAFAYLSEGRRMGLTMLPPDINTSAWAYRGSGRTIRVGLMQLKGLREDFAQHIVADREAHGPYRSLQHFLDRLKPEAAQTTLLIKAGCFDSVAGELTRPALIWRLFADQSGKPVGYLPIPAEYSAQRKLAHELELFGF
;
A
#
# COMPACT_ATOMS: atom_id res chain seq x y z
N SER A 1 -20.29 -25.89 22.16
CA SER A 1 -19.34 -27.00 22.18
C SER A 1 -17.94 -26.56 22.59
N ALA A 2 -17.14 -27.49 23.10
CA ALA A 2 -15.76 -27.20 23.54
C ALA A 2 -14.88 -26.59 22.44
N SER A 3 -15.11 -26.98 21.19
CA SER A 3 -14.38 -26.45 20.04
C SER A 3 -14.65 -24.95 19.79
N TYR A 4 -15.90 -24.49 19.90
CA TYR A 4 -16.22 -23.05 19.80
C TYR A 4 -15.63 -22.24 20.94
N ALA A 5 -15.68 -22.74 22.16
CA ALA A 5 -15.06 -22.08 23.32
C ALA A 5 -13.55 -21.95 23.17
N GLN A 6 -12.88 -22.96 22.65
CA GLN A 6 -11.43 -22.93 22.38
C GLN A 6 -11.05 -21.92 21.30
N VAL A 7 -11.81 -21.83 20.20
CA VAL A 7 -11.58 -20.85 19.15
C VAL A 7 -11.79 -19.42 19.66
N SER A 8 -12.88 -19.19 20.42
CA SER A 8 -13.15 -17.88 21.04
C SER A 8 -12.07 -17.47 22.02
N PHE A 9 -11.56 -18.40 22.83
CA PHE A 9 -10.46 -18.14 23.76
C PHE A 9 -9.16 -17.79 23.01
N LYS A 10 -8.80 -18.53 21.96
CA LYS A 10 -7.61 -18.26 21.14
C LYS A 10 -7.71 -16.90 20.46
N SER A 11 -8.88 -16.56 19.91
CA SER A 11 -9.10 -15.24 19.27
C SER A 11 -8.96 -14.11 20.28
N ALA A 12 -9.56 -14.23 21.47
CA ALA A 12 -9.44 -13.24 22.53
C ALA A 12 -7.99 -13.09 23.01
N TYR A 13 -7.26 -14.18 23.16
CA TYR A 13 -5.85 -14.19 23.54
C TYR A 13 -4.98 -13.46 22.51
N LEU A 14 -5.11 -13.78 21.22
CA LEU A 14 -4.37 -13.14 20.13
C LEU A 14 -4.66 -11.65 20.06
N ARG A 15 -5.93 -11.25 20.18
CA ARG A 15 -6.33 -9.84 20.18
C ARG A 15 -5.72 -9.07 21.35
N ALA A 16 -5.63 -9.69 22.52
CA ALA A 16 -5.08 -9.07 23.72
C ALA A 16 -3.54 -8.94 23.67
N HIS A 17 -2.85 -9.97 23.19
CA HIS A 17 -1.39 -10.05 23.23
C HIS A 17 -0.71 -9.63 21.93
N TYR A 18 -1.39 -9.80 20.78
CA TYR A 18 -0.89 -9.48 19.45
C TYR A 18 -1.93 -8.70 18.64
N PRO A 19 -2.33 -7.50 19.11
CA PRO A 19 -3.45 -6.78 18.51
C PRO A 19 -3.20 -6.34 17.07
N ALA A 20 -1.99 -5.92 16.74
CA ALA A 20 -1.64 -5.49 15.39
C ALA A 20 -1.66 -6.66 14.40
N GLU A 21 -1.03 -7.76 14.74
CA GLU A 21 -1.00 -8.97 13.93
C GLU A 21 -2.39 -9.58 13.77
N PHE A 22 -3.15 -9.62 14.84
CA PHE A 22 -4.54 -10.11 14.82
C PHE A 22 -5.42 -9.26 13.92
N LEU A 23 -5.39 -7.95 14.08
CA LEU A 23 -6.22 -7.04 13.28
C LEU A 23 -5.80 -7.06 11.80
N ALA A 24 -4.51 -7.09 11.53
CA ALA A 24 -3.99 -7.22 10.16
C ALA A 24 -4.50 -8.50 9.48
N ALA A 25 -4.48 -9.62 10.18
CA ALA A 25 -5.00 -10.88 9.67
C ALA A 25 -6.51 -10.82 9.41
N VAL A 26 -7.27 -10.23 10.33
CA VAL A 26 -8.72 -10.05 10.18
C VAL A 26 -9.05 -9.20 8.95
N ILE A 27 -8.39 -8.06 8.79
CA ILE A 27 -8.62 -7.18 7.63
C ILE A 27 -8.25 -7.90 6.32
N SER A 28 -7.13 -8.61 6.29
CA SER A 28 -6.64 -9.31 5.11
C SER A 28 -7.56 -10.46 4.67
N ASN A 29 -8.25 -11.09 5.61
CA ASN A 29 -9.14 -12.22 5.34
C ASN A 29 -10.61 -11.81 5.15
N GLN A 30 -10.90 -10.52 5.19
CA GLN A 30 -12.26 -10.03 5.07
C GLN A 30 -12.80 -10.16 3.65
N GLY A 31 -13.82 -10.99 3.52
CA GLY A 31 -14.60 -11.17 2.31
C GLY A 31 -15.83 -10.24 2.21
N GLY A 32 -15.78 -9.01 2.69
CA GLY A 32 -16.76 -7.99 2.33
C GLY A 32 -17.89 -7.68 3.30
N TYR A 33 -17.94 -8.21 4.52
CA TYR A 33 -19.01 -7.89 5.48
C TYR A 33 -18.81 -6.56 6.22
N TYR A 34 -17.56 -6.14 6.42
CA TYR A 34 -17.23 -4.84 7.03
C TYR A 34 -16.18 -4.15 6.19
N SER A 35 -16.31 -2.84 6.01
CA SER A 35 -15.29 -2.07 5.29
C SER A 35 -13.95 -2.08 6.04
N ALA A 36 -12.84 -2.08 5.30
CA ALA A 36 -11.52 -1.93 5.90
C ALA A 36 -11.45 -0.71 6.83
N PHE A 37 -12.20 0.35 6.50
CA PHE A 37 -12.32 1.55 7.33
C PHE A 37 -12.77 1.26 8.78
N ALA A 38 -13.75 0.38 8.97
CA ALA A 38 -14.24 0.03 10.31
C ALA A 38 -13.13 -0.62 11.15
N TYR A 39 -12.35 -1.53 10.55
CA TYR A 39 -11.23 -2.17 11.23
C TYR A 39 -10.06 -1.23 11.48
N LEU A 40 -9.79 -0.32 10.55
CA LEU A 40 -8.76 0.70 10.72
C LEU A 40 -9.13 1.66 11.87
N SER A 41 -10.40 2.03 11.96
CA SER A 41 -10.92 2.83 13.08
C SER A 41 -10.82 2.12 14.41
N GLU A 42 -11.13 0.83 14.44
CA GLU A 42 -10.95 -0.02 15.62
C GLU A 42 -9.48 -0.10 16.04
N GLY A 43 -8.56 -0.31 15.08
CA GLY A 43 -7.13 -0.31 15.33
C GLY A 43 -6.64 0.98 15.96
N ARG A 44 -7.10 2.13 15.48
CA ARG A 44 -6.77 3.44 16.07
C ARG A 44 -7.29 3.57 17.51
N ARG A 45 -8.50 3.09 17.77
CA ARG A 45 -9.05 3.04 19.16
C ARG A 45 -8.23 2.15 20.07
N MET A 46 -7.66 1.08 19.55
CA MET A 46 -6.76 0.19 20.28
C MET A 46 -5.34 0.77 20.47
N GLY A 47 -5.07 1.97 19.99
CA GLY A 47 -3.76 2.63 20.05
C GLY A 47 -2.76 2.13 19.02
N LEU A 48 -3.21 1.50 17.93
CA LEU A 48 -2.36 1.04 16.84
C LEU A 48 -2.12 2.17 15.84
N THR A 49 -0.91 2.25 15.31
CA THR A 49 -0.53 3.17 14.25
C THR A 49 -0.69 2.52 12.89
N MET A 50 -1.43 3.19 12.00
CA MET A 50 -1.60 2.74 10.63
C MET A 50 -0.52 3.36 9.76
N LEU A 51 0.28 2.53 9.11
CA LEU A 51 1.33 2.97 8.19
C LEU A 51 0.80 2.87 6.75
N PRO A 52 0.99 3.91 5.92
CA PRO A 52 0.53 3.92 4.55
C PRO A 52 1.19 2.84 3.70
N PRO A 53 0.64 2.48 2.54
CA PRO A 53 1.28 1.53 1.65
C PRO A 53 2.60 2.10 1.12
N ASP A 54 3.59 1.22 0.98
CA ASP A 54 4.94 1.59 0.54
C ASP A 54 5.50 0.51 -0.38
N ILE A 55 6.19 0.92 -1.45
CA ILE A 55 6.69 0.03 -2.50
C ILE A 55 7.72 -0.98 -1.97
N ASN A 56 8.44 -0.63 -0.93
CA ASN A 56 9.51 -1.45 -0.37
C ASN A 56 9.10 -2.25 0.86
N THR A 57 8.01 -1.90 1.52
CA THR A 57 7.61 -2.53 2.80
C THR A 57 6.25 -3.19 2.78
N SER A 58 5.32 -2.76 1.92
CA SER A 58 4.01 -3.38 1.84
C SER A 58 4.06 -4.75 1.17
N ALA A 59 3.32 -5.70 1.74
CA ALA A 59 2.95 -6.96 1.08
C ALA A 59 1.58 -6.82 0.41
N TRP A 60 1.09 -7.87 -0.23
CA TRP A 60 -0.29 -7.92 -0.70
C TRP A 60 -1.26 -7.77 0.47
N ALA A 61 -1.10 -8.60 1.50
CA ALA A 61 -1.90 -8.54 2.71
C ALA A 61 -1.42 -7.43 3.67
N TYR A 62 -2.30 -7.03 4.57
CA TYR A 62 -1.93 -6.19 5.71
C TYR A 62 -0.92 -6.93 6.61
N ARG A 63 0.02 -6.19 7.16
CA ARG A 63 1.02 -6.73 8.10
C ARG A 63 1.01 -5.93 9.39
N GLY A 64 0.85 -6.62 10.50
CA GLY A 64 0.95 -6.06 11.84
C GLY A 64 2.26 -6.45 12.51
N SER A 65 2.84 -5.53 13.26
CA SER A 65 4.02 -5.77 14.08
C SER A 65 4.04 -4.79 15.25
N GLY A 66 4.15 -5.31 16.46
CA GLY A 66 4.12 -4.49 17.67
C GLY A 66 2.83 -3.68 17.77
N ARG A 67 2.92 -2.38 17.61
CA ARG A 67 1.78 -1.46 17.62
C ARG A 67 1.51 -0.79 16.28
N THR A 68 2.05 -1.33 15.20
CA THR A 68 1.88 -0.78 13.86
C THR A 68 1.24 -1.78 12.92
N ILE A 69 0.42 -1.28 11.99
CA ILE A 69 -0.14 -2.04 10.89
C ILE A 69 0.25 -1.35 9.59
N ARG A 70 0.94 -2.08 8.71
CA ARG A 70 1.19 -1.61 7.34
C ARG A 70 0.02 -1.96 6.44
N VAL A 71 -0.52 -0.97 5.76
CA VAL A 71 -1.59 -1.16 4.78
C VAL A 71 -1.09 -2.07 3.65
N GLY A 72 -1.85 -3.09 3.34
CA GLY A 72 -1.55 -4.04 2.26
C GLY A 72 -1.91 -3.48 0.89
N LEU A 73 -1.17 -3.90 -0.14
CA LEU A 73 -1.44 -3.51 -1.52
C LEU A 73 -2.81 -3.99 -2.00
N MET A 74 -3.38 -5.02 -1.36
CA MET A 74 -4.74 -5.50 -1.63
C MET A 74 -5.81 -4.42 -1.44
N GLN A 75 -5.53 -3.37 -0.66
CA GLN A 75 -6.45 -2.26 -0.43
C GLN A 75 -6.59 -1.34 -1.64
N LEU A 76 -5.61 -1.30 -2.52
CA LEU A 76 -5.65 -0.45 -3.70
C LEU A 76 -6.62 -1.02 -4.74
N LYS A 77 -7.72 -0.31 -4.94
CA LYS A 77 -8.74 -0.68 -5.92
C LYS A 77 -8.16 -0.69 -7.34
N GLY A 78 -8.33 -1.80 -8.04
CA GLY A 78 -7.84 -1.96 -9.40
C GLY A 78 -6.40 -2.47 -9.52
N LEU A 79 -5.65 -2.55 -8.43
CA LEU A 79 -4.33 -3.17 -8.45
C LEU A 79 -4.47 -4.70 -8.54
N ARG A 80 -3.78 -5.31 -9.50
CA ARG A 80 -3.80 -6.77 -9.67
C ARG A 80 -2.91 -7.45 -8.66
N GLU A 81 -3.41 -8.53 -8.10
CA GLU A 81 -2.67 -9.33 -7.11
C GLU A 81 -1.40 -9.94 -7.69
N ASP A 82 -1.45 -10.48 -8.92
CA ASP A 82 -0.28 -11.05 -9.58
C ASP A 82 0.85 -10.05 -9.74
N PHE A 83 0.53 -8.80 -10.10
CA PHE A 83 1.49 -7.72 -10.18
C PHE A 83 2.06 -7.34 -8.80
N ALA A 84 1.21 -7.23 -7.79
CA ALA A 84 1.66 -6.95 -6.43
C ALA A 84 2.58 -8.04 -5.89
N GLN A 85 2.27 -9.31 -6.12
CA GLN A 85 3.13 -10.43 -5.73
C GLN A 85 4.46 -10.42 -6.50
N HIS A 86 4.44 -10.01 -7.77
CA HIS A 86 5.67 -9.86 -8.55
C HIS A 86 6.58 -8.75 -7.97
N ILE A 87 6.01 -7.63 -7.55
CA ILE A 87 6.74 -6.55 -6.87
C ILE A 87 7.44 -7.08 -5.61
N VAL A 88 6.71 -7.80 -4.78
CA VAL A 88 7.23 -8.35 -3.52
C VAL A 88 8.36 -9.36 -3.80
N ALA A 89 8.13 -10.29 -4.71
CA ALA A 89 9.13 -11.31 -5.08
C ALA A 89 10.41 -10.68 -5.65
N ASP A 90 10.27 -9.68 -6.52
CA ASP A 90 11.43 -9.02 -7.13
C ASP A 90 12.27 -8.26 -6.10
N ARG A 91 11.65 -7.51 -5.21
CA ARG A 91 12.41 -6.81 -4.17
C ARG A 91 13.06 -7.74 -3.15
N GLU A 92 12.44 -8.86 -2.84
CA GLU A 92 13.02 -9.90 -1.97
C GLU A 92 14.25 -10.55 -2.61
N ALA A 93 14.19 -10.77 -3.92
CA ALA A 93 15.30 -11.38 -4.66
C ALA A 93 16.45 -10.41 -4.98
N HIS A 94 16.14 -9.15 -5.27
CA HIS A 94 17.10 -8.19 -5.84
C HIS A 94 17.27 -6.92 -4.99
N GLY A 95 16.65 -6.86 -3.82
CA GLY A 95 16.72 -5.71 -2.93
C GLY A 95 15.69 -4.63 -3.21
N PRO A 96 15.63 -3.60 -2.33
CA PRO A 96 14.62 -2.56 -2.41
C PRO A 96 14.77 -1.69 -3.67
N TYR A 97 13.65 -1.09 -4.08
CA TYR A 97 13.63 -0.09 -5.14
C TYR A 97 14.17 1.23 -4.60
N ARG A 98 15.09 1.85 -5.32
CA ARG A 98 15.74 3.11 -4.91
C ARG A 98 15.04 4.35 -5.47
N SER A 99 14.25 4.18 -6.53
CA SER A 99 13.51 5.25 -7.20
C SER A 99 12.41 4.66 -8.08
N LEU A 100 11.54 5.52 -8.60
CA LEU A 100 10.58 5.10 -9.62
C LEU A 100 11.30 4.54 -10.86
N GLN A 101 12.34 5.21 -11.34
CA GLN A 101 13.10 4.75 -12.51
C GLN A 101 13.69 3.37 -12.31
N HIS A 102 14.30 3.13 -11.14
CA HIS A 102 14.83 1.82 -10.80
C HIS A 102 13.74 0.72 -10.81
N PHE A 103 12.55 1.05 -10.34
CA PHE A 103 11.38 0.17 -10.41
C PHE A 103 10.94 -0.11 -11.86
N LEU A 104 10.83 0.94 -12.69
CA LEU A 104 10.45 0.81 -14.10
C LEU A 104 11.44 -0.03 -14.90
N ASP A 105 12.73 0.17 -14.68
CA ASP A 105 13.79 -0.56 -15.37
C ASP A 105 13.77 -2.06 -15.03
N ARG A 106 13.47 -2.39 -13.77
CA ARG A 106 13.45 -3.77 -13.29
C ARG A 106 12.20 -4.54 -13.71
N LEU A 107 11.04 -3.93 -13.59
CA LEU A 107 9.75 -4.63 -13.78
C LEU A 107 9.10 -4.37 -15.13
N LYS A 108 9.41 -3.25 -15.77
CA LYS A 108 8.76 -2.79 -17.02
C LYS A 108 7.22 -2.90 -16.93
N PRO A 109 6.60 -2.29 -15.92
CA PRO A 109 5.20 -2.49 -15.60
C PRO A 109 4.26 -1.73 -16.53
N GLU A 110 2.99 -2.10 -16.49
CA GLU A 110 1.94 -1.31 -17.13
C GLU A 110 1.78 0.05 -16.43
N ALA A 111 1.62 1.12 -17.23
CA ALA A 111 1.44 2.48 -16.70
C ALA A 111 0.22 2.61 -15.79
N ALA A 112 -0.87 1.99 -16.16
CA ALA A 112 -2.11 2.06 -15.37
C ALA A 112 -1.92 1.51 -13.95
N GLN A 113 -1.25 0.37 -13.81
CA GLN A 113 -0.96 -0.24 -12.50
C GLN A 113 0.02 0.61 -11.69
N THR A 114 1.07 1.12 -12.33
CA THR A 114 2.06 1.99 -11.65
C THR A 114 1.44 3.31 -11.22
N THR A 115 0.53 3.88 -12.01
CA THR A 115 -0.21 5.09 -11.66
C THR A 115 -1.01 4.92 -10.38
N LEU A 116 -1.65 3.77 -10.17
CA LEU A 116 -2.35 3.47 -8.92
C LEU A 116 -1.40 3.52 -7.71
N LEU A 117 -0.23 2.91 -7.85
CA LEU A 117 0.80 2.91 -6.80
C LEU A 117 1.30 4.33 -6.48
N ILE A 118 1.54 5.15 -7.50
CA ILE A 118 1.99 6.53 -7.32
C ILE A 118 0.92 7.36 -6.60
N LYS A 119 -0.32 7.29 -7.04
CA LYS A 119 -1.45 8.02 -6.44
C LYS A 119 -1.71 7.62 -5.00
N ALA A 120 -1.50 6.35 -4.66
CA ALA A 120 -1.62 5.84 -3.29
C ALA A 120 -0.47 6.26 -2.38
N GLY A 121 0.58 6.86 -2.92
CA GLY A 121 1.76 7.27 -2.15
C GLY A 121 2.81 6.19 -1.95
N CYS A 122 2.71 5.07 -2.66
CA CYS A 122 3.65 3.95 -2.50
C CYS A 122 5.10 4.30 -2.82
N PHE A 123 5.34 5.30 -3.66
CA PHE A 123 6.68 5.77 -4.04
C PHE A 123 7.17 6.97 -3.23
N ASP A 124 6.38 7.50 -2.30
CA ASP A 124 6.75 8.71 -1.55
C ASP A 124 8.08 8.55 -0.81
N SER A 125 8.35 7.38 -0.27
CA SER A 125 9.60 7.08 0.46
C SER A 125 10.86 7.07 -0.41
N VAL A 126 10.72 6.88 -1.72
CA VAL A 126 11.83 6.81 -2.69
C VAL A 126 11.78 7.91 -3.75
N ALA A 127 10.86 8.84 -3.62
CA ALA A 127 10.66 9.93 -4.57
C ALA A 127 11.71 11.04 -4.45
N GLY A 128 12.38 11.14 -3.31
CA GLY A 128 13.24 12.28 -3.01
C GLY A 128 12.42 13.57 -2.99
N GLU A 129 12.82 14.54 -3.82
CA GLU A 129 12.11 15.82 -3.96
C GLU A 129 10.98 15.78 -5.02
N LEU A 130 10.75 14.64 -5.66
CA LEU A 130 9.74 14.54 -6.71
C LEU A 130 8.35 14.45 -6.11
N THR A 131 7.44 15.23 -6.67
CA THR A 131 6.02 15.18 -6.33
C THR A 131 5.33 14.00 -7.01
N ARG A 132 4.16 13.61 -6.52
CA ARG A 132 3.37 12.54 -7.18
C ARG A 132 3.04 12.88 -8.63
N PRO A 133 2.59 14.10 -8.98
CA PRO A 133 2.44 14.51 -10.39
C PRO A 133 3.73 14.39 -11.21
N ALA A 134 4.88 14.75 -10.64
CA ALA A 134 6.16 14.61 -11.30
C ALA A 134 6.52 13.14 -11.56
N LEU A 135 6.21 12.24 -10.64
CA LEU A 135 6.37 10.80 -10.81
C LEU A 135 5.49 10.27 -11.96
N ILE A 136 4.23 10.67 -12.01
CA ILE A 136 3.31 10.30 -13.09
C ILE A 136 3.83 10.82 -14.43
N TRP A 137 4.31 12.05 -14.46
CA TRP A 137 4.93 12.62 -15.65
C TRP A 137 6.12 11.79 -16.13
N ARG A 138 7.02 11.40 -15.23
CA ARG A 138 8.17 10.55 -15.56
C ARG A 138 7.75 9.19 -16.10
N LEU A 139 6.73 8.58 -15.52
CA LEU A 139 6.18 7.31 -15.97
C LEU A 139 5.76 7.39 -17.44
N PHE A 140 5.02 8.42 -17.83
CA PHE A 140 4.56 8.59 -19.20
C PHE A 140 5.69 8.98 -20.16
N ALA A 141 6.68 9.76 -19.71
CA ALA A 141 7.86 10.09 -20.50
C ALA A 141 8.70 8.84 -20.81
N ASP A 142 8.89 7.98 -19.83
CA ASP A 142 9.59 6.70 -19.99
C ASP A 142 8.92 5.82 -21.04
N GLN A 143 7.61 5.70 -21.00
CA GLN A 143 6.84 4.92 -21.97
C GLN A 143 6.83 5.50 -23.38
N SER A 144 6.87 6.82 -23.48
CA SER A 144 6.89 7.49 -24.80
C SER A 144 8.26 7.50 -25.46
N GLY A 145 9.31 7.05 -24.76
CA GLY A 145 10.70 7.11 -25.21
C GLY A 145 11.22 8.54 -25.38
N LYS A 146 10.51 9.55 -24.85
CA LYS A 146 10.94 10.95 -24.94
C LYS A 146 11.84 11.28 -23.77
N PRO A 147 12.95 11.99 -24.01
CA PRO A 147 13.79 12.43 -22.91
C PRO A 147 13.00 13.36 -21.98
N VAL A 148 13.14 13.14 -20.68
CA VAL A 148 12.58 13.99 -19.63
C VAL A 148 13.39 15.29 -19.60
N GLY A 149 13.18 16.15 -20.61
CA GLY A 149 13.92 17.39 -20.73
C GLY A 149 13.07 18.61 -20.38
N TYR A 150 13.61 19.45 -19.53
CA TYR A 150 13.31 20.88 -19.35
C TYR A 150 11.84 21.35 -19.23
N LEU A 151 10.93 20.53 -18.76
CA LEU A 151 9.61 21.02 -18.41
C LEU A 151 9.57 21.31 -16.88
N PRO A 152 8.85 22.35 -16.47
CA PRO A 152 8.74 22.65 -15.06
C PRO A 152 8.19 21.45 -14.29
N ILE A 153 8.81 21.13 -13.15
CA ILE A 153 8.36 20.05 -12.28
C ILE A 153 6.92 20.39 -11.84
N PRO A 154 5.93 19.53 -12.13
CA PRO A 154 4.57 19.80 -11.72
C PRO A 154 4.49 19.97 -10.20
N ALA A 155 3.72 20.95 -9.74
CA ALA A 155 3.49 21.16 -8.33
C ALA A 155 2.82 19.92 -7.70
N GLU A 156 3.07 19.71 -6.42
CA GLU A 156 2.43 18.61 -5.69
C GLU A 156 0.90 18.79 -5.64
N TYR A 157 0.17 17.70 -5.58
CA TYR A 157 -1.26 17.73 -5.36
C TYR A 157 -1.59 18.41 -4.02
N SER A 158 -2.68 19.16 -3.99
CA SER A 158 -3.20 19.68 -2.72
C SER A 158 -3.51 18.51 -1.76
N ALA A 159 -3.48 18.80 -0.47
CA ALA A 159 -3.83 17.79 0.54
C ALA A 159 -5.23 17.18 0.29
N GLN A 160 -6.18 18.02 -0.14
CA GLN A 160 -7.53 17.57 -0.51
C GLN A 160 -7.52 16.61 -1.70
N ARG A 161 -6.71 16.88 -2.72
CA ARG A 161 -6.61 16.01 -3.90
C ARG A 161 -5.91 14.70 -3.60
N LYS A 162 -4.86 14.73 -2.77
CA LYS A 162 -4.22 13.51 -2.27
C LYS A 162 -5.21 12.66 -1.50
N LEU A 163 -5.97 13.27 -0.59
CA LEU A 163 -7.01 12.57 0.18
C LEU A 163 -8.09 12.01 -0.73
N ALA A 164 -8.53 12.76 -1.75
CA ALA A 164 -9.52 12.26 -2.71
C ALA A 164 -9.01 11.04 -3.48
N HIS A 165 -7.75 11.06 -3.95
CA HIS A 165 -7.14 9.91 -4.60
C HIS A 165 -7.03 8.69 -3.66
N GLU A 166 -6.64 8.92 -2.43
CA GLU A 166 -6.54 7.85 -1.42
C GLU A 166 -7.91 7.27 -1.09
N LEU A 167 -8.93 8.10 -0.92
CA LEU A 167 -10.31 7.66 -0.70
C LEU A 167 -10.85 6.84 -1.88
N GLU A 168 -10.61 7.30 -3.11
CA GLU A 168 -11.02 6.58 -4.31
C GLU A 168 -10.33 5.20 -4.40
N LEU A 169 -9.01 5.15 -4.17
CA LEU A 169 -8.22 3.93 -4.30
C LEU A 169 -8.46 2.95 -3.15
N PHE A 170 -8.66 3.46 -1.94
CA PHE A 170 -8.90 2.62 -0.77
C PHE A 170 -10.37 2.23 -0.60
N GLY A 171 -11.27 2.81 -1.36
CA GLY A 171 -12.71 2.49 -1.31
C GLY A 171 -13.41 3.02 -0.06
N PHE A 172 -12.90 4.10 0.49
CA PHE A 172 -13.50 4.72 1.68
C PHE A 172 -14.52 5.80 1.30
#